data_3dd4b0d22adafac2267962c54bfe5f53
#
_entry.id   3dd4b0d22adafac2267962c54bfe5f53
#
_cell.length_a   1.000
_cell.length_b   1.000
_cell.length_c   1.000
_cell.angle_alpha   90.00
_cell.angle_beta   90.00
_cell.angle_gamma   90.00
#
_symmetry.space_group_name_H-M   'P 1'
#
loop_
_entity.id
_entity.type
_entity.pdbx_description
1 polymer ?
#
loop_
_entity_poly.entity_id
_entity_poly.type
_entity_poly.pdbx_seq_one_letter_code
_entity_poly.pdbx_strand_id
1 'polypeptide(L)'
;MRCAAVLLFAFGLTCFGDDSGRILRLDHYVRVKSTVPAIAGQTTQIYVREVARARHGKEVVLFVHGAGTPAEVAFDVPYQDYSWMAYLAKAGYDVFSMDMTGYGRSTRPLAMNDPCNLAAEQQKAVFGTTCAPSYGQQMTTIASDWNDIGAVVDYLRGLRQVDKVSLIGWSLGGPRAGGYASQHPDKVKKLILLAPAYRRGSGDAAPAQLPTAGAAFATQSRAELDANWDRQLGCPDQVDPKAREAVWADM
;
A
#
# COMPACT_ATOMS: atom_id res chain seq x y z
N MET A 1 -58.27 -52.23 16.15
CA MET A 1 -56.96 -51.75 16.61
C MET A 1 -56.39 -50.80 15.53
N ARG A 2 -56.36 -49.49 15.78
CA ARG A 2 -55.82 -48.48 14.86
C ARG A 2 -54.46 -48.05 15.41
N CYS A 3 -53.37 -48.32 14.68
CA CYS A 3 -52.04 -47.81 14.98
C CYS A 3 -51.94 -46.40 14.44
N ALA A 4 -51.71 -45.42 15.32
CA ALA A 4 -51.35 -44.05 14.98
C ALA A 4 -49.83 -43.98 14.86
N ALA A 5 -49.31 -43.59 13.68
CA ALA A 5 -47.90 -43.31 13.46
C ALA A 5 -47.64 -41.85 13.85
N VAL A 6 -46.76 -41.66 14.85
CA VAL A 6 -46.26 -40.34 15.24
C VAL A 6 -45.03 -40.03 14.41
N LEU A 7 -45.14 -39.03 13.52
CA LEU A 7 -43.99 -38.44 12.77
C LEU A 7 -43.28 -37.44 13.70
N LEU A 8 -42.09 -37.77 14.15
CA LEU A 8 -41.17 -36.85 14.82
C LEU A 8 -40.45 -36.00 13.74
N PHE A 9 -40.80 -34.74 13.61
CA PHE A 9 -40.01 -33.75 12.87
C PHE A 9 -38.81 -33.34 13.73
N ALA A 10 -37.62 -33.81 13.37
CA ALA A 10 -36.38 -33.29 13.90
C ALA A 10 -36.08 -31.93 13.27
N PHE A 11 -36.32 -30.84 13.97
CA PHE A 11 -35.81 -29.50 13.62
C PHE A 11 -34.29 -29.52 13.85
N GLY A 12 -33.53 -29.61 12.77
CA GLY A 12 -32.10 -29.36 12.77
C GLY A 12 -31.85 -27.90 13.12
N LEU A 13 -31.42 -27.60 14.33
CA LEU A 13 -30.81 -26.31 14.65
C LEU A 13 -29.51 -26.19 13.87
N THR A 14 -29.54 -25.46 12.74
CA THR A 14 -28.33 -24.97 12.12
C THR A 14 -27.75 -23.88 13.02
N CYS A 15 -26.74 -24.24 13.83
CA CYS A 15 -25.90 -23.23 14.48
C CYS A 15 -25.21 -22.40 13.39
N PHE A 16 -25.76 -21.25 13.04
CA PHE A 16 -25.02 -20.21 12.37
C PHE A 16 -24.01 -19.67 13.39
N GLY A 17 -22.76 -20.10 13.29
CA GLY A 17 -21.68 -19.49 14.05
C GLY A 17 -21.69 -17.99 13.77
N ASP A 18 -21.58 -17.17 14.81
CA ASP A 18 -21.45 -15.71 14.66
C ASP A 18 -20.08 -15.40 14.02
N ASP A 19 -20.08 -15.26 12.69
CA ASP A 19 -18.91 -14.95 11.88
C ASP A 19 -18.60 -13.43 11.87
N SER A 20 -19.31 -12.65 12.70
CA SER A 20 -19.20 -11.19 12.74
C SER A 20 -17.81 -10.69 13.17
N GLY A 21 -17.05 -11.53 13.87
CA GLY A 21 -15.66 -11.26 14.31
C GLY A 21 -14.58 -11.62 13.29
N ARG A 22 -14.91 -12.37 12.24
CA ARG A 22 -13.94 -12.84 11.25
C ARG A 22 -13.38 -11.69 10.41
N ILE A 23 -12.05 -11.65 10.29
CA ILE A 23 -11.35 -10.73 9.41
C ILE A 23 -11.20 -11.39 8.04
N LEU A 24 -11.67 -10.69 7.03
CA LEU A 24 -11.55 -11.05 5.61
C LEU A 24 -10.48 -10.20 4.96
N ARG A 25 -9.79 -10.80 3.99
CA ARG A 25 -8.82 -10.12 3.11
C ARG A 25 -9.25 -10.33 1.68
N LEU A 26 -9.38 -9.24 0.93
CA LEU A 26 -9.79 -9.24 -0.47
C LEU A 26 -8.83 -8.38 -1.28
N ASP A 27 -8.62 -8.79 -2.53
CA ASP A 27 -7.77 -8.09 -3.47
C ASP A 27 -8.62 -7.47 -4.58
N HIS A 28 -8.37 -6.20 -4.87
CA HIS A 28 -9.03 -5.45 -5.94
C HIS A 28 -7.99 -4.92 -6.93
N TYR A 29 -8.40 -4.73 -8.17
CA TYR A 29 -7.59 -4.12 -9.21
C TYR A 29 -8.37 -2.97 -9.86
N VAL A 30 -7.96 -1.75 -9.53
CA VAL A 30 -8.62 -0.52 -9.99
C VAL A 30 -7.99 -0.09 -11.32
N ARG A 31 -8.81 0.01 -12.36
CA ARG A 31 -8.34 0.51 -13.66
C ARG A 31 -8.19 2.01 -13.63
N VAL A 32 -7.07 2.51 -14.16
CA VAL A 32 -6.75 3.94 -14.25
C VAL A 32 -6.11 4.26 -15.60
N LYS A 33 -6.33 5.45 -16.12
CA LYS A 33 -5.52 6.03 -17.20
C LYS A 33 -4.27 6.61 -16.57
N SER A 34 -3.12 5.97 -16.82
CA SER A 34 -1.86 6.35 -16.20
C SER A 34 -1.39 7.73 -16.68
N THR A 35 -0.89 8.51 -15.73
CA THR A 35 -0.17 9.76 -15.99
C THR A 35 1.34 9.60 -15.73
N VAL A 36 1.80 8.39 -15.42
CA VAL A 36 3.23 8.05 -15.34
C VAL A 36 3.88 8.27 -16.73
N PRO A 37 4.94 9.09 -16.84
CA PRO A 37 5.47 9.50 -18.14
C PRO A 37 5.78 8.37 -19.11
N ALA A 38 6.38 7.27 -18.63
CA ALA A 38 6.75 6.12 -19.44
C ALA A 38 5.55 5.36 -20.04
N ILE A 39 4.35 5.49 -19.47
CA ILE A 39 3.13 4.78 -19.85
C ILE A 39 1.91 5.70 -19.88
N ALA A 40 2.11 7.00 -20.09
CA ALA A 40 1.04 7.99 -20.08
C ALA A 40 -0.07 7.63 -21.09
N GLY A 41 -1.33 7.75 -20.65
CA GLY A 41 -2.51 7.43 -21.45
C GLY A 41 -2.84 5.95 -21.58
N GLN A 42 -1.95 5.04 -21.17
CA GLN A 42 -2.25 3.60 -21.13
C GLN A 42 -3.24 3.28 -20.00
N THR A 43 -4.07 2.26 -20.21
CA THR A 43 -4.90 1.71 -19.13
C THR A 43 -4.05 0.78 -18.28
N THR A 44 -3.92 1.11 -17.02
CA THR A 44 -3.15 0.36 -16.01
C THR A 44 -4.07 -0.12 -14.89
N GLN A 45 -3.51 -0.90 -13.97
CA GLN A 45 -4.22 -1.41 -12.80
C GLN A 45 -3.46 -1.03 -11.53
N ILE A 46 -4.18 -0.49 -10.58
CA ILE A 46 -3.70 -0.23 -9.23
C ILE A 46 -4.23 -1.34 -8.33
N TYR A 47 -3.32 -2.05 -7.66
CA TYR A 47 -3.68 -3.05 -6.67
C TYR A 47 -4.14 -2.39 -5.39
N VAL A 48 -5.24 -2.93 -4.84
CA VAL A 48 -5.81 -2.48 -3.57
C VAL A 48 -6.14 -3.70 -2.71
N ARG A 49 -5.56 -3.76 -1.52
CA ARG A 49 -5.88 -4.75 -0.49
C ARG A 49 -7.00 -4.21 0.39
N GLU A 50 -8.03 -5.01 0.62
CA GLU A 50 -9.07 -4.75 1.62
C GLU A 50 -8.90 -5.70 2.80
N VAL A 51 -9.02 -5.16 4.01
CA VAL A 51 -9.13 -5.93 5.26
C VAL A 51 -10.35 -5.43 6.01
N ALA A 52 -11.35 -6.28 6.14
CA ALA A 52 -12.63 -5.93 6.73
C ALA A 52 -13.17 -7.03 7.63
N ARG A 53 -14.11 -6.70 8.51
CA ARG A 53 -14.96 -7.69 9.15
C ARG A 53 -16.03 -8.17 8.17
N ALA A 54 -16.63 -9.34 8.42
CA ALA A 54 -17.73 -9.89 7.61
C ALA A 54 -18.90 -8.90 7.43
N ARG A 55 -19.08 -7.99 8.38
CA ARG A 55 -19.96 -6.81 8.25
C ARG A 55 -19.08 -5.57 8.11
N HIS A 56 -19.09 -4.96 6.94
CA HIS A 56 -18.31 -3.76 6.65
C HIS A 56 -18.60 -2.62 7.61
N GLY A 57 -17.55 -1.88 7.98
CA GLY A 57 -17.69 -0.65 8.75
C GLY A 57 -18.27 0.50 7.91
N LYS A 58 -18.77 1.52 8.56
CA LYS A 58 -19.27 2.75 7.90
C LYS A 58 -18.15 3.71 7.50
N GLU A 59 -16.97 3.56 8.10
CA GLU A 59 -15.83 4.45 7.90
C GLU A 59 -14.79 3.76 7.04
N VAL A 60 -14.54 4.33 5.86
CA VAL A 60 -13.54 3.84 4.90
C VAL A 60 -12.20 4.51 5.17
N VAL A 61 -11.15 3.70 5.29
CA VAL A 61 -9.77 4.14 5.50
C VAL A 61 -8.89 3.59 4.39
N LEU A 62 -8.09 4.45 3.76
CA LEU A 62 -7.10 4.07 2.75
C LEU A 62 -5.69 4.39 3.26
N PHE A 63 -4.84 3.39 3.35
CA PHE A 63 -3.42 3.53 3.60
C PHE A 63 -2.64 3.79 2.31
N VAL A 64 -1.71 4.75 2.39
CA VAL A 64 -0.82 5.16 1.30
C VAL A 64 0.62 4.95 1.76
N HIS A 65 1.34 4.02 1.10
CA HIS A 65 2.67 3.58 1.50
C HIS A 65 3.78 4.60 1.20
N GLY A 66 4.92 4.40 1.85
CA GLY A 66 6.15 5.17 1.67
C GLY A 66 7.00 4.72 0.46
N ALA A 67 8.29 5.04 0.51
CA ALA A 67 9.25 4.56 -0.46
C ALA A 67 9.76 3.16 -0.08
N GLY A 68 10.08 2.35 -1.10
CA GLY A 68 10.77 1.08 -0.94
C GLY A 68 9.92 -0.12 -0.50
N THR A 69 8.69 0.10 -0.01
CA THR A 69 7.87 -0.96 0.59
C THR A 69 6.45 -0.91 0.02
N PRO A 70 5.95 -1.99 -0.62
CA PRO A 70 4.56 -2.04 -1.06
C PRO A 70 3.58 -2.05 0.13
N ALA A 71 2.32 -1.77 -0.17
CA ALA A 71 1.30 -1.49 0.85
C ALA A 71 0.99 -2.70 1.75
N GLU A 72 0.93 -3.91 1.20
CA GLU A 72 0.67 -5.13 1.96
C GLU A 72 1.76 -5.34 3.00
N VAL A 73 3.01 -5.27 2.59
CA VAL A 73 4.19 -5.38 3.47
C VAL A 73 4.25 -4.27 4.52
N ALA A 74 3.82 -3.05 4.17
CA ALA A 74 3.84 -1.93 5.09
C ALA A 74 2.74 -1.99 6.16
N PHE A 75 1.55 -2.54 5.84
CA PHE A 75 0.36 -2.34 6.67
C PHE A 75 -0.40 -3.62 7.03
N ASP A 76 -0.16 -4.74 6.36
CA ASP A 76 -0.84 -6.03 6.61
C ASP A 76 0.13 -7.19 6.77
N VAL A 77 1.22 -6.99 7.53
CA VAL A 77 2.25 -8.01 7.77
C VAL A 77 1.60 -9.28 8.33
N PRO A 78 1.81 -10.47 7.71
CA PRO A 78 1.17 -11.71 8.11
C PRO A 78 1.92 -12.38 9.29
N TYR A 79 2.19 -11.61 10.34
CA TYR A 79 2.89 -12.09 11.52
C TYR A 79 2.20 -11.59 12.79
N GLN A 80 1.73 -12.53 13.62
CA GLN A 80 1.03 -12.22 14.88
C GLN A 80 -0.05 -11.13 14.71
N ASP A 81 0.03 -10.05 15.49
CA ASP A 81 -0.88 -8.90 15.48
C ASP A 81 -0.25 -7.63 14.86
N TYR A 82 0.77 -7.80 14.01
CA TYR A 82 1.48 -6.68 13.38
C TYR A 82 0.70 -6.03 12.22
N SER A 83 -0.44 -6.56 11.83
CA SER A 83 -1.28 -5.94 10.80
C SER A 83 -2.03 -4.72 11.34
N TRP A 84 -1.62 -3.54 10.92
CA TRP A 84 -2.33 -2.30 11.19
C TRP A 84 -3.73 -2.29 10.56
N MET A 85 -3.85 -2.88 9.37
CA MET A 85 -5.13 -3.01 8.69
C MET A 85 -6.09 -3.88 9.51
N ALA A 86 -5.64 -5.05 9.99
CA ALA A 86 -6.46 -5.92 10.81
C ALA A 86 -6.82 -5.27 12.16
N TYR A 87 -5.93 -4.49 12.75
CA TYR A 87 -6.21 -3.74 13.98
C TYR A 87 -7.37 -2.76 13.79
N LEU A 88 -7.33 -1.94 12.74
CA LEU A 88 -8.41 -1.00 12.43
C LEU A 88 -9.71 -1.72 12.01
N ALA A 89 -9.61 -2.82 11.27
CA ALA A 89 -10.78 -3.62 10.90
C ALA A 89 -11.48 -4.21 12.14
N LYS A 90 -10.70 -4.70 13.14
CA LYS A 90 -11.25 -5.13 14.44
C LYS A 90 -11.93 -3.98 15.18
N ALA A 91 -11.45 -2.74 15.03
CA ALA A 91 -12.07 -1.54 15.59
C ALA A 91 -13.32 -1.07 14.82
N GLY A 92 -13.71 -1.74 13.73
CA GLY A 92 -14.95 -1.47 13.00
C GLY A 92 -14.79 -0.56 11.79
N TYR A 93 -13.58 -0.31 11.33
CA TYR A 93 -13.31 0.38 10.06
C TYR A 93 -13.32 -0.61 8.89
N ASP A 94 -13.60 -0.08 7.70
CA ASP A 94 -13.41 -0.77 6.43
C ASP A 94 -12.08 -0.27 5.83
N VAL A 95 -11.09 -1.15 5.81
CA VAL A 95 -9.68 -0.75 5.69
C VAL A 95 -9.08 -1.22 4.37
N PHE A 96 -8.51 -0.28 3.65
CA PHE A 96 -7.85 -0.51 2.37
C PHE A 96 -6.40 -0.03 2.41
N SER A 97 -5.56 -0.64 1.60
CA SER A 97 -4.23 -0.15 1.25
C SER A 97 -4.02 -0.27 -0.26
N MET A 98 -3.16 0.54 -0.83
CA MET A 98 -2.91 0.54 -2.27
C MET A 98 -1.42 0.52 -2.59
N ASP A 99 -1.04 -0.18 -3.65
CA ASP A 99 0.28 -0.06 -4.25
C ASP A 99 0.27 1.06 -5.30
N MET A 100 1.25 1.96 -5.24
CA MET A 100 1.47 2.93 -6.32
C MET A 100 1.93 2.23 -7.60
N THR A 101 1.73 2.84 -8.76
CA THR A 101 2.32 2.35 -10.01
C THR A 101 3.80 2.09 -9.85
N GLY A 102 4.24 0.89 -10.25
CA GLY A 102 5.62 0.41 -10.11
C GLY A 102 5.93 -0.30 -8.79
N TYR A 103 5.01 -0.36 -7.85
CA TYR A 103 5.15 -1.09 -6.59
C TYR A 103 4.28 -2.35 -6.55
N GLY A 104 4.74 -3.33 -5.80
CA GLY A 104 3.99 -4.53 -5.44
C GLY A 104 3.27 -5.19 -6.61
N ARG A 105 1.96 -5.28 -6.51
CA ARG A 105 1.07 -5.91 -7.50
C ARG A 105 0.42 -4.93 -8.49
N SER A 106 0.70 -3.63 -8.37
CA SER A 106 0.26 -2.64 -9.35
C SER A 106 1.03 -2.75 -10.66
N THR A 107 0.48 -2.15 -11.73
CA THR A 107 1.15 -2.15 -13.03
C THR A 107 2.58 -1.66 -12.91
N ARG A 108 3.51 -2.46 -13.43
CA ARG A 108 4.94 -2.16 -13.51
C ARG A 108 5.26 -1.65 -14.93
N PRO A 109 5.72 -0.41 -15.11
CA PRO A 109 6.18 0.08 -16.41
C PRO A 109 7.30 -0.79 -16.95
N LEU A 110 7.28 -1.10 -18.25
CA LEU A 110 8.26 -2.01 -18.88
C LEU A 110 9.72 -1.52 -18.72
N ALA A 111 9.93 -0.22 -18.65
CA ALA A 111 11.25 0.36 -18.39
C ALA A 111 11.85 -0.08 -17.04
N MET A 112 11.06 -0.53 -16.07
CA MET A 112 11.55 -1.13 -14.83
C MET A 112 12.06 -2.58 -14.99
N ASN A 113 11.86 -3.20 -16.15
CA ASN A 113 12.43 -4.51 -16.46
C ASN A 113 13.85 -4.42 -17.05
N ASP A 114 14.28 -3.20 -17.42
CA ASP A 114 15.63 -2.97 -17.91
C ASP A 114 16.52 -2.53 -16.74
N PRO A 115 17.48 -3.37 -16.32
CA PRO A 115 18.35 -3.06 -15.19
C PRO A 115 19.34 -1.92 -15.50
N CYS A 116 19.56 -1.57 -16.78
CA CYS A 116 20.33 -0.38 -17.14
C CYS A 116 19.67 0.93 -16.70
N ASN A 117 18.39 0.88 -16.30
CA ASN A 117 17.66 2.03 -15.75
C ASN A 117 17.82 2.20 -14.23
N LEU A 118 18.58 1.31 -13.56
CA LEU A 118 19.02 1.50 -12.18
C LEU A 118 20.16 2.53 -12.09
N ALA A 119 20.38 3.09 -10.91
CA ALA A 119 21.57 3.88 -10.64
C ALA A 119 22.85 3.08 -10.88
N ALA A 120 23.93 3.75 -11.30
CA ALA A 120 25.19 3.10 -11.67
C ALA A 120 25.76 2.21 -10.55
N GLU A 121 25.63 2.63 -9.29
CA GLU A 121 26.06 1.87 -8.11
C GLU A 121 25.26 0.56 -7.97
N GLN A 122 23.95 0.62 -8.18
CA GLN A 122 23.10 -0.58 -8.13
C GLN A 122 23.35 -1.51 -9.32
N GLN A 123 23.57 -0.96 -10.52
CA GLN A 123 23.97 -1.77 -11.67
C GLN A 123 25.27 -2.56 -11.38
N LYS A 124 26.30 -1.88 -10.82
CA LYS A 124 27.56 -2.53 -10.43
C LYS A 124 27.35 -3.61 -9.37
N ALA A 125 26.50 -3.36 -8.39
CA ALA A 125 26.20 -4.33 -7.33
C ALA A 125 25.50 -5.59 -7.87
N VAL A 126 24.64 -5.44 -8.89
CA VAL A 126 23.83 -6.54 -9.45
C VAL A 126 24.58 -7.27 -10.58
N PHE A 127 25.32 -6.55 -11.45
CA PHE A 127 25.91 -7.10 -12.69
C PHE A 127 27.42 -7.02 -12.76
N GLY A 128 28.08 -6.34 -11.81
CA GLY A 128 29.52 -6.09 -11.84
C GLY A 128 29.97 -5.04 -12.86
N THR A 129 29.06 -4.49 -13.67
CA THR A 129 29.33 -3.48 -14.70
C THR A 129 28.19 -2.50 -14.84
N THR A 130 28.37 -1.46 -15.66
CA THR A 130 27.32 -0.48 -15.96
C THR A 130 26.98 -0.49 -17.44
N CYS A 131 25.74 -0.13 -17.77
CA CYS A 131 25.24 0.06 -19.13
C CYS A 131 24.48 1.39 -19.21
N ALA A 132 24.33 1.89 -20.43
CA ALA A 132 23.57 3.10 -20.67
C ALA A 132 22.08 2.87 -20.43
N PRO A 133 21.37 3.78 -19.72
CA PRO A 133 19.94 3.63 -19.48
C PRO A 133 19.14 3.73 -20.78
N SER A 134 18.16 2.86 -20.96
CA SER A 134 17.18 2.93 -22.05
C SER A 134 16.07 3.95 -21.75
N TYR A 135 15.91 4.34 -20.47
CA TYR A 135 14.96 5.34 -20.00
C TYR A 135 15.65 6.30 -19.02
N GLY A 136 15.87 7.54 -19.48
CA GLY A 136 16.71 8.52 -18.77
C GLY A 136 15.98 9.47 -17.83
N GLN A 137 14.75 9.15 -17.41
CA GLN A 137 13.92 10.03 -16.56
C GLN A 137 13.44 9.29 -15.32
N GLN A 138 13.04 10.05 -14.29
CA GLN A 138 12.36 9.48 -13.14
C GLN A 138 11.07 8.78 -13.58
N MET A 139 10.84 7.55 -13.09
CA MET A 139 9.74 6.70 -13.51
C MET A 139 8.38 7.29 -13.14
N THR A 140 8.21 7.72 -11.89
CA THR A 140 6.97 8.30 -11.39
C THR A 140 7.19 9.70 -10.87
N THR A 141 6.14 10.48 -10.79
CA THR A 141 6.13 11.83 -10.21
C THR A 141 5.10 11.88 -9.09
N ILE A 142 5.21 12.86 -8.21
CA ILE A 142 4.19 13.07 -7.17
C ILE A 142 2.80 13.33 -7.80
N ALA A 143 2.74 13.95 -8.96
CA ALA A 143 1.49 14.18 -9.68
C ALA A 143 0.88 12.87 -10.22
N SER A 144 1.71 11.93 -10.71
CA SER A 144 1.22 10.60 -11.09
C SER A 144 0.74 9.79 -9.88
N ASP A 145 1.38 9.95 -8.71
CA ASP A 145 0.94 9.33 -7.47
C ASP A 145 -0.44 9.87 -7.02
N TRP A 146 -0.69 11.17 -7.18
CA TRP A 146 -2.02 11.74 -6.91
C TRP A 146 -3.10 11.21 -7.86
N ASN A 147 -2.77 10.97 -9.13
CA ASN A 147 -3.69 10.36 -10.08
C ASN A 147 -4.07 8.93 -9.65
N ASP A 148 -3.09 8.13 -9.22
CA ASP A 148 -3.33 6.77 -8.72
C ASP A 148 -4.21 6.80 -7.46
N ILE A 149 -3.92 7.67 -6.49
CA ILE A 149 -4.73 7.87 -5.28
C ILE A 149 -6.15 8.28 -5.66
N GLY A 150 -6.32 9.22 -6.60
CA GLY A 150 -7.61 9.70 -7.05
C GLY A 150 -8.48 8.60 -7.62
N ALA A 151 -7.91 7.74 -8.47
CA ALA A 151 -8.62 6.59 -9.04
C ALA A 151 -9.09 5.61 -7.96
N VAL A 152 -8.25 5.32 -6.96
CA VAL A 152 -8.59 4.43 -5.85
C VAL A 152 -9.65 5.06 -4.94
N VAL A 153 -9.51 6.35 -4.57
CA VAL A 153 -10.50 7.05 -3.74
C VAL A 153 -11.88 7.05 -4.42
N ASP A 154 -11.95 7.34 -5.72
CA ASP A 154 -13.22 7.33 -6.45
C ASP A 154 -13.81 5.92 -6.55
N TYR A 155 -12.97 4.91 -6.74
CA TYR A 155 -13.39 3.51 -6.69
C TYR A 155 -13.99 3.14 -5.32
N LEU A 156 -13.31 3.48 -4.21
CA LEU A 156 -13.78 3.16 -2.86
C LEU A 156 -15.07 3.89 -2.50
N ARG A 157 -15.20 5.15 -2.93
CA ARG A 157 -16.44 5.93 -2.76
C ARG A 157 -17.61 5.26 -3.46
N GLY A 158 -17.41 4.78 -4.68
CA GLY A 158 -18.42 4.02 -5.44
C GLY A 158 -18.71 2.67 -4.81
N LEU A 159 -17.68 1.93 -4.41
CA LEU A 159 -17.79 0.59 -3.82
C LEU A 159 -18.60 0.59 -2.51
N ARG A 160 -18.41 1.62 -1.67
CA ARG A 160 -19.01 1.71 -0.34
C ARG A 160 -20.13 2.73 -0.23
N GLN A 161 -20.48 3.40 -1.32
CA GLN A 161 -21.51 4.44 -1.37
C GLN A 161 -21.29 5.50 -0.27
N VAL A 162 -20.05 6.01 -0.18
CA VAL A 162 -19.62 7.05 0.77
C VAL A 162 -19.14 8.29 0.02
N ASP A 163 -19.39 9.47 0.60
CA ASP A 163 -18.95 10.73 -0.02
C ASP A 163 -17.45 10.96 0.13
N LYS A 164 -16.85 10.51 1.25
CA LYS A 164 -15.46 10.79 1.60
C LYS A 164 -14.77 9.58 2.21
N VAL A 165 -13.45 9.49 1.96
CA VAL A 165 -12.54 8.46 2.48
C VAL A 165 -11.53 9.10 3.42
N SER A 166 -11.17 8.41 4.51
CA SER A 166 -10.06 8.83 5.37
C SER A 166 -8.74 8.30 4.82
N LEU A 167 -7.69 9.12 4.78
CA LEU A 167 -6.37 8.75 4.28
C LEU A 167 -5.35 8.67 5.42
N ILE A 168 -4.50 7.64 5.37
CA ILE A 168 -3.34 7.49 6.26
C ILE A 168 -2.10 7.39 5.37
N GLY A 169 -1.24 8.40 5.40
CA GLY A 169 0.01 8.44 4.63
C GLY A 169 1.21 8.19 5.51
N TRP A 170 2.00 7.14 5.21
CA TRP A 170 3.23 6.83 5.93
C TRP A 170 4.47 7.24 5.15
N SER A 171 5.45 7.88 5.81
CA SER A 171 6.72 8.28 5.20
C SER A 171 6.49 9.11 3.92
N LEU A 172 6.97 8.71 2.74
CA LEU A 172 6.67 9.35 1.45
C LEU A 172 5.17 9.33 1.10
N GLY A 173 4.40 8.41 1.67
CA GLY A 173 2.93 8.45 1.62
C GLY A 173 2.32 9.69 2.25
N GLY A 174 3.04 10.36 3.15
CA GLY A 174 2.62 11.64 3.75
C GLY A 174 2.42 12.74 2.71
N PRO A 175 3.43 13.16 1.94
CA PRO A 175 3.26 14.14 0.85
C PRO A 175 2.35 13.64 -0.28
N ARG A 176 2.29 12.34 -0.57
CA ARG A 176 1.35 11.74 -1.52
C ARG A 176 -0.10 11.99 -1.08
N ALA A 177 -0.47 11.48 0.10
CA ALA A 177 -1.82 11.62 0.65
C ALA A 177 -2.16 13.08 0.98
N GLY A 178 -1.21 13.85 1.53
CA GLY A 178 -1.39 15.25 1.90
C GLY A 178 -1.62 16.16 0.69
N GLY A 179 -0.82 15.97 -0.36
CA GLY A 179 -0.97 16.72 -1.61
C GLY A 179 -2.29 16.41 -2.32
N TYR A 180 -2.70 15.12 -2.35
CA TYR A 180 -4.00 14.75 -2.86
C TYR A 180 -5.14 15.37 -2.05
N ALA A 181 -5.09 15.26 -0.71
CA ALA A 181 -6.13 15.79 0.18
C ALA A 181 -6.29 17.32 0.06
N SER A 182 -5.19 18.05 -0.16
CA SER A 182 -5.24 19.51 -0.35
C SER A 182 -5.95 19.92 -1.64
N GLN A 183 -5.89 19.08 -2.67
CA GLN A 183 -6.54 19.31 -3.96
C GLN A 183 -7.98 18.80 -4.00
N HIS A 184 -8.31 17.83 -3.15
CA HIS A 184 -9.62 17.15 -3.13
C HIS A 184 -10.23 17.09 -1.72
N PRO A 185 -10.42 18.24 -1.03
CA PRO A 185 -11.00 18.27 0.32
C PRO A 185 -12.47 17.80 0.34
N ASP A 186 -13.13 17.81 -0.81
CA ASP A 186 -14.47 17.28 -1.03
C ASP A 186 -14.55 15.75 -0.97
N LYS A 187 -13.43 15.03 -1.21
CA LYS A 187 -13.33 13.57 -1.23
C LYS A 187 -12.63 12.98 0.01
N VAL A 188 -11.94 13.80 0.79
CA VAL A 188 -11.18 13.35 1.96
C VAL A 188 -11.90 13.74 3.25
N LYS A 189 -12.15 12.74 4.12
CA LYS A 189 -12.82 12.92 5.42
C LYS A 189 -11.83 13.33 6.50
N LYS A 190 -10.73 12.58 6.60
CA LYS A 190 -9.65 12.81 7.56
C LYS A 190 -8.31 12.50 6.88
N LEU A 191 -7.26 13.19 7.27
CA LEU A 191 -5.89 12.94 6.86
C LEU A 191 -5.05 12.68 8.10
N ILE A 192 -4.41 11.52 8.14
CA ILE A 192 -3.45 11.13 9.17
C ILE A 192 -2.08 11.00 8.51
N LEU A 193 -1.09 11.70 9.05
CA LEU A 193 0.29 11.65 8.57
C LEU A 193 1.15 10.93 9.59
N LEU A 194 1.63 9.73 9.22
CA LEU A 194 2.46 8.90 10.05
C LEU A 194 3.91 9.02 9.62
N ALA A 195 4.75 9.58 10.48
CA ALA A 195 6.16 9.83 10.21
C ALA A 195 6.41 10.35 8.77
N PRO A 196 5.71 11.42 8.34
CA PRO A 196 5.73 11.85 6.95
C PRO A 196 7.14 12.27 6.53
N ALA A 197 7.50 11.95 5.28
CA ALA A 197 8.69 12.51 4.66
C ALA A 197 8.49 14.02 4.54
N TYR A 198 9.14 14.77 5.42
CA TYR A 198 9.05 16.21 5.47
C TYR A 198 10.44 16.83 5.54
N ARG A 199 10.72 17.78 4.67
CA ARG A 199 11.92 18.60 4.72
C ARG A 199 11.52 19.99 5.24
N ARG A 200 11.97 20.36 6.42
CA ARG A 200 11.93 21.78 6.80
C ARG A 200 12.83 22.55 5.84
N GLY A 201 12.25 23.46 5.08
CA GLY A 201 13.03 24.48 4.40
C GLY A 201 13.70 25.36 5.46
N SER A 202 15.01 25.14 5.73
CA SER A 202 15.83 26.23 6.21
C SER A 202 16.11 27.11 4.99
N GLY A 203 15.92 28.42 5.08
CA GLY A 203 16.13 29.35 3.97
C GLY A 203 17.51 29.23 3.29
N ASP A 204 18.47 28.51 3.90
CA ASP A 204 19.83 28.29 3.43
C ASP A 204 20.13 26.85 3.00
N ALA A 205 19.12 25.95 2.98
CA ALA A 205 19.33 24.58 2.51
C ALA A 205 19.44 24.58 0.98
N ALA A 206 20.57 24.09 0.45
CA ALA A 206 20.72 23.82 -0.97
C ALA A 206 19.48 23.05 -1.49
N PRO A 207 18.99 23.39 -2.69
CA PRO A 207 17.87 22.68 -3.30
C PRO A 207 18.12 21.18 -3.21
N ALA A 208 17.08 20.40 -2.88
CA ALA A 208 17.20 18.96 -2.90
C ALA A 208 17.75 18.55 -4.26
N GLN A 209 18.88 17.88 -4.29
CA GLN A 209 19.37 17.29 -5.53
C GLN A 209 18.27 16.38 -6.05
N LEU A 210 17.77 16.70 -7.22
CA LEU A 210 16.90 15.80 -7.97
C LEU A 210 17.66 14.49 -8.18
N PRO A 211 16.96 13.34 -8.19
CA PRO A 211 17.61 12.07 -8.52
C PRO A 211 18.45 12.25 -9.78
N THR A 212 19.65 11.69 -9.78
CA THR A 212 20.58 11.76 -10.91
C THR A 212 19.85 11.33 -12.18
N ALA A 213 19.95 12.11 -13.23
CA ALA A 213 19.42 11.73 -14.54
C ALA A 213 19.92 10.31 -14.88
N GLY A 214 19.01 9.43 -15.27
CA GLY A 214 19.33 8.03 -15.59
C GLY A 214 18.95 6.99 -14.53
N ALA A 215 18.58 7.39 -13.31
CA ALA A 215 18.03 6.45 -12.32
C ALA A 215 16.49 6.49 -12.37
N ALA A 216 15.88 5.59 -13.15
CA ALA A 216 14.43 5.57 -13.30
C ALA A 216 13.73 4.96 -12.08
N PHE A 217 14.36 3.99 -11.45
CA PHE A 217 13.89 3.30 -10.24
C PHE A 217 15.09 2.81 -9.41
N ALA A 218 14.80 2.34 -8.21
CA ALA A 218 15.78 1.70 -7.33
C ALA A 218 15.24 0.37 -6.83
N THR A 219 16.15 -0.55 -6.47
CA THR A 219 15.84 -1.79 -5.78
C THR A 219 16.35 -1.72 -4.34
N GLN A 220 15.79 -2.53 -3.47
CA GLN A 220 16.28 -2.69 -2.10
C GLN A 220 16.72 -4.15 -1.89
N SER A 221 17.97 -4.33 -1.49
CA SER A 221 18.49 -5.63 -1.10
C SER A 221 18.08 -5.98 0.33
N ARG A 222 18.18 -7.28 0.69
CA ARG A 222 17.99 -7.73 2.07
C ARG A 222 18.92 -7.00 3.04
N ALA A 223 20.19 -6.85 2.69
CA ALA A 223 21.17 -6.16 3.54
C ALA A 223 20.82 -4.69 3.79
N GLU A 224 20.29 -3.99 2.77
CA GLU A 224 19.82 -2.61 2.91
C GLU A 224 18.57 -2.52 3.78
N LEU A 225 17.64 -3.49 3.66
CA LEU A 225 16.49 -3.57 4.56
C LEU A 225 16.96 -3.76 6.00
N ASP A 226 17.83 -4.72 6.25
CA ASP A 226 18.34 -5.03 7.59
C ASP A 226 19.06 -3.83 8.19
N ALA A 227 19.95 -3.18 7.45
CA ALA A 227 20.66 -1.99 7.91
C ALA A 227 19.71 -0.81 8.19
N ASN A 228 18.67 -0.65 7.38
CA ASN A 228 17.64 0.37 7.62
C ASN A 228 16.81 0.07 8.85
N TRP A 229 16.46 -1.19 9.06
CA TRP A 229 15.73 -1.66 10.22
C TRP A 229 16.52 -1.43 11.51
N ASP A 230 17.75 -1.91 11.56
CA ASP A 230 18.63 -1.80 12.75
C ASP A 230 18.86 -0.33 13.13
N ARG A 231 19.02 0.57 12.15
CA ARG A 231 19.18 2.01 12.40
C ARG A 231 17.94 2.65 13.06
N GLN A 232 16.77 2.06 12.92
CA GLN A 232 15.51 2.58 13.47
C GLN A 232 15.18 2.00 14.85
N LEU A 233 15.89 0.96 15.31
CA LEU A 233 15.71 0.43 16.65
C LEU A 233 16.28 1.39 17.69
N GLY A 234 15.46 1.76 18.65
CA GLY A 234 15.87 2.65 19.76
C GLY A 234 16.45 1.92 20.96
N CYS A 235 16.14 0.62 21.10
CA CYS A 235 16.63 -0.21 22.20
C CYS A 235 16.58 -1.70 21.81
N PRO A 236 17.34 -2.59 22.52
CA PRO A 236 17.22 -4.03 22.36
C PRO A 236 15.76 -4.50 22.60
N ASP A 237 15.37 -5.57 21.92
CA ASP A 237 14.07 -6.23 22.07
C ASP A 237 12.82 -5.35 21.82
N GLN A 238 13.02 -4.20 21.15
CA GLN A 238 11.90 -3.32 20.78
C GLN A 238 10.91 -3.97 19.84
N VAL A 239 11.36 -4.88 18.95
CA VAL A 239 10.55 -5.60 17.97
C VAL A 239 10.99 -7.05 17.97
N ASP A 240 10.03 -7.98 17.86
CA ASP A 240 10.32 -9.41 17.68
C ASP A 240 11.20 -9.59 16.41
N PRO A 241 12.39 -10.22 16.53
CA PRO A 241 13.26 -10.46 15.36
C PRO A 241 12.57 -11.19 14.20
N LYS A 242 11.60 -12.05 14.50
CA LYS A 242 10.81 -12.77 13.47
C LYS A 242 9.89 -11.84 12.68
N ALA A 243 9.54 -10.66 13.20
CA ALA A 243 8.76 -9.68 12.45
C ALA A 243 9.53 -9.17 11.23
N ARG A 244 10.86 -8.93 11.37
CA ARG A 244 11.72 -8.56 10.23
C ARG A 244 11.78 -9.64 9.16
N GLU A 245 11.87 -10.92 9.58
CA GLU A 245 11.85 -12.05 8.66
C GLU A 245 10.51 -12.14 7.91
N ALA A 246 9.40 -11.94 8.62
CA ALA A 246 8.07 -11.93 8.00
C ALA A 246 7.91 -10.79 6.99
N VAL A 247 8.39 -9.58 7.33
CA VAL A 247 8.41 -8.44 6.40
C VAL A 247 9.20 -8.76 5.14
N TRP A 248 10.40 -9.33 5.27
CA TRP A 248 11.21 -9.69 4.12
C TRP A 248 10.57 -10.79 3.26
N ALA A 249 9.96 -11.78 3.90
CA ALA A 249 9.32 -12.89 3.18
C ALA A 249 8.09 -12.45 2.37
N ASP A 250 7.47 -11.32 2.75
CA ASP A 250 6.30 -10.75 2.10
C ASP A 250 6.67 -9.71 1.00
N MET A 251 7.94 -9.29 0.92
CA MET A 251 8.45 -8.36 -0.10
C MET A 251 8.71 -9.05 -1.46
#